data_78b1cd321ede9dd3fb27542f8fcd0ca3
#
_entry.id   78b1cd321ede9dd3fb27542f8fcd0ca3
#
_cell.length_a   1.000
_cell.length_b   1.000
_cell.length_c   1.000
_cell.angle_alpha   90.00
_cell.angle_beta   90.00
_cell.angle_gamma   90.00
#
_symmetry.space_group_name_H-M   'P 1'
#
loop_
_entity.id
_entity.type
_entity.pdbx_description
1 polymer ?
#
loop_
_entity_poly.entity_id
_entity_poly.type
_entity_poly.pdbx_seq_one_letter_code
_entity_poly.pdbx_strand_id
1 'polypeptide(L)'
;CSGEALPAELAGQVLKRLPQAGLYNLYGPTEAAIDVTHWTCTTNDVLSVPIGRPIDNLKTHILDDGLLPAAQGVAAELYLGGIGLARGYHQRAALTAERFVPDPFDEQGGGRLYRTGDLARYRDEGVIDYAGRIDHQVKIRGLRIELGEIEASLLEHDSVHEAVVIDIDGPSGKQLAAYLVVEQGVDHLRDALKTHLKASLPDYMVPTHFIVLDRMPLSANGKLDRKALPKPDAGQLQRQYVAPVSDQERQMA
;
A
#
# COMPACT_ATOMS: atom_id res chain seq x y z
N CYS A 1 -7.59 15.71 0.94
CA CYS A 1 -7.08 14.46 0.37
C CYS A 1 -6.62 13.55 1.50
N SER A 2 -6.91 12.28 1.43
CA SER A 2 -6.47 11.26 2.41
C SER A 2 -6.34 9.90 1.74
N GLY A 3 -5.64 8.95 2.38
CA GLY A 3 -5.56 7.55 1.97
C GLY A 3 -4.40 7.20 1.03
N GLU A 4 -3.88 8.12 0.24
CA GLU A 4 -2.71 7.93 -0.63
C GLU A 4 -1.79 9.15 -0.58
N ALA A 5 -0.53 8.97 -0.98
CA ALA A 5 0.40 10.09 -1.09
C ALA A 5 -0.10 11.07 -2.17
N LEU A 6 -0.26 12.33 -1.81
CA LEU A 6 -0.70 13.39 -2.73
C LEU A 6 0.50 13.86 -3.58
N PRO A 7 0.49 13.63 -4.92
CA PRO A 7 1.55 14.15 -5.79
C PRO A 7 1.59 15.69 -5.80
N ALA A 8 2.78 16.26 -5.68
CA ALA A 8 2.95 17.71 -5.67
C ALA A 8 2.42 18.38 -6.95
N GLU A 9 2.62 17.75 -8.11
CA GLU A 9 2.09 18.23 -9.38
C GLU A 9 0.55 18.33 -9.37
N LEU A 10 -0.13 17.26 -8.86
CA LEU A 10 -1.58 17.25 -8.75
C LEU A 10 -2.09 18.32 -7.79
N ALA A 11 -1.44 18.48 -6.62
CA ALA A 11 -1.76 19.53 -5.67
C ALA A 11 -1.63 20.92 -6.31
N GLY A 12 -0.53 21.17 -7.02
CA GLY A 12 -0.30 22.42 -7.74
C GLY A 12 -1.34 22.69 -8.83
N GLN A 13 -1.77 21.65 -9.58
CA GLN A 13 -2.83 21.79 -10.59
C GLN A 13 -4.18 22.14 -9.94
N VAL A 14 -4.54 21.51 -8.82
CA VAL A 14 -5.78 21.81 -8.09
C VAL A 14 -5.79 23.26 -7.60
N LEU A 15 -4.71 23.69 -6.90
CA LEU A 15 -4.61 25.04 -6.37
C LEU A 15 -4.63 26.10 -7.48
N LYS A 16 -4.04 25.81 -8.65
CA LYS A 16 -4.08 26.71 -9.80
C LYS A 16 -5.47 26.81 -10.44
N ARG A 17 -6.21 25.71 -10.52
CA ARG A 17 -7.54 25.66 -11.15
C ARG A 17 -8.64 26.17 -10.22
N LEU A 18 -8.46 26.00 -8.91
CA LEU A 18 -9.44 26.37 -7.89
C LEU A 18 -8.78 27.27 -6.82
N PRO A 19 -8.37 28.48 -7.17
CA PRO A 19 -7.59 29.36 -6.30
C PRO A 19 -8.33 29.83 -5.03
N GLN A 20 -9.64 29.68 -5.00
CA GLN A 20 -10.47 30.02 -3.83
C GLN A 20 -10.74 28.80 -2.92
N ALA A 21 -10.33 27.60 -3.31
CA ALA A 21 -10.52 26.38 -2.53
C ALA A 21 -9.29 26.10 -1.66
N GLY A 22 -9.50 25.72 -0.40
CA GLY A 22 -8.46 25.15 0.43
C GLY A 22 -8.21 23.68 0.04
N LEU A 23 -6.93 23.31 -0.11
CA LEU A 23 -6.52 21.92 -0.32
C LEU A 23 -5.78 21.44 0.93
N TYR A 24 -6.24 20.34 1.50
CA TYR A 24 -5.69 19.75 2.72
C TYR A 24 -5.22 18.33 2.46
N ASN A 25 -4.03 18.01 2.93
CA ASN A 25 -3.50 16.66 2.93
C ASN A 25 -3.60 16.08 4.35
N LEU A 26 -4.30 14.97 4.50
CA LEU A 26 -4.54 14.29 5.76
C LEU A 26 -3.89 12.91 5.71
N TYR A 27 -3.33 12.47 6.82
CA TYR A 27 -2.72 11.15 6.93
C TYR A 27 -3.11 10.49 8.24
N GLY A 28 -3.39 9.22 8.18
CA GLY A 28 -3.53 8.34 9.32
C GLY A 28 -4.09 6.97 8.92
N PRO A 29 -3.78 5.93 9.71
CA PRO A 29 -4.36 4.60 9.56
C PRO A 29 -5.65 4.47 10.36
N THR A 30 -6.43 3.44 10.05
CA THR A 30 -7.64 3.07 10.81
C THR A 30 -7.35 2.83 12.29
N GLU A 31 -6.16 2.31 12.60
CA GLU A 31 -5.68 2.01 13.95
C GLU A 31 -5.47 3.25 14.84
N ALA A 32 -5.50 4.45 14.24
CA ALA A 32 -5.37 5.73 14.93
C ALA A 32 -6.48 6.72 14.52
N ALA A 33 -7.71 6.22 14.33
CA ALA A 33 -8.92 7.00 14.04
C ALA A 33 -8.86 7.80 12.71
N ILE A 34 -8.25 7.23 11.67
CA ILE A 34 -8.25 7.67 10.27
C ILE A 34 -7.33 8.87 10.00
N ASP A 35 -7.51 10.01 10.65
CA ASP A 35 -6.73 11.22 10.39
C ASP A 35 -5.93 11.60 11.64
N VAL A 36 -4.60 11.53 11.54
CA VAL A 36 -3.66 11.81 12.63
C VAL A 36 -2.87 13.08 12.37
N THR A 37 -2.52 13.35 11.11
CA THR A 37 -1.80 14.55 10.75
C THR A 37 -2.54 15.35 9.68
N HIS A 38 -2.23 16.64 9.62
CA HIS A 38 -2.85 17.61 8.73
C HIS A 38 -1.81 18.55 8.13
N TRP A 39 -1.94 18.81 6.85
CA TRP A 39 -1.19 19.84 6.12
C TRP A 39 -2.11 20.68 5.24
N THR A 40 -1.97 22.00 5.32
CA THR A 40 -2.60 22.91 4.36
C THR A 40 -1.68 23.08 3.17
N CYS A 41 -2.07 22.53 2.02
CA CYS A 41 -1.25 22.57 0.81
C CYS A 41 -1.12 23.99 0.28
N THR A 42 0.07 24.31 -0.20
CA THR A 42 0.41 25.62 -0.79
C THR A 42 1.06 25.46 -2.16
N THR A 43 1.17 26.53 -2.91
CA THR A 43 1.90 26.54 -4.19
C THR A 43 3.40 26.34 -4.03
N ASN A 44 3.92 26.38 -2.80
CA ASN A 44 5.34 26.15 -2.49
C ASN A 44 5.66 24.64 -2.29
N ASP A 45 4.66 23.78 -2.26
CA ASP A 45 4.83 22.33 -2.11
C ASP A 45 5.22 21.68 -3.45
N VAL A 46 6.34 22.12 -4.04
CA VAL A 46 6.75 21.73 -5.40
C VAL A 46 7.47 20.41 -5.50
N LEU A 47 8.15 19.96 -4.45
CA LEU A 47 8.93 18.70 -4.43
C LEU A 47 8.13 17.54 -3.88
N SER A 48 7.47 17.74 -2.75
CA SER A 48 6.56 16.79 -2.15
C SER A 48 5.53 17.55 -1.30
N VAL A 49 4.34 16.97 -1.16
CA VAL A 49 3.33 17.47 -0.23
C VAL A 49 3.51 16.75 1.11
N PRO A 50 3.80 17.47 2.20
CA PRO A 50 3.94 16.85 3.52
C PRO A 50 2.64 16.20 3.98
N ILE A 51 2.77 15.24 4.91
CA ILE A 51 1.62 14.79 5.72
C ILE A 51 1.37 15.73 6.90
N GLY A 52 2.28 16.66 7.16
CA GLY A 52 2.09 17.79 8.05
C GLY A 52 2.44 17.54 9.51
N ARG A 53 1.57 17.97 10.42
CA ARG A 53 1.76 17.88 11.87
C ARG A 53 0.59 17.14 12.52
N PRO A 54 0.78 16.54 13.70
CA PRO A 54 -0.31 15.89 14.40
C PRO A 54 -1.44 16.87 14.74
N ILE A 55 -2.67 16.37 14.65
CA ILE A 55 -3.85 17.08 15.14
C ILE A 55 -3.92 16.99 16.67
N ASP A 56 -4.82 17.75 17.27
CA ASP A 56 -4.96 17.82 18.72
C ASP A 56 -5.16 16.44 19.36
N ASN A 57 -4.52 16.23 20.51
CA ASN A 57 -4.57 15.01 21.33
C ASN A 57 -3.94 13.76 20.69
N LEU A 58 -3.26 13.91 19.54
CA LEU A 58 -2.46 12.87 18.92
C LEU A 58 -0.97 13.24 18.95
N LYS A 59 -0.13 12.21 18.93
CA LYS A 59 1.32 12.34 18.95
C LYS A 59 1.91 11.60 17.76
N THR A 60 3.02 12.10 17.26
CA THR A 60 3.80 11.44 16.21
C THR A 60 5.25 11.36 16.64
N HIS A 61 5.87 10.22 16.45
CA HIS A 61 7.30 10.02 16.67
C HIS A 61 7.91 9.34 15.45
N ILE A 62 9.07 9.80 15.02
CA ILE A 62 9.85 9.13 13.98
C ILE A 62 11.04 8.51 14.71
N LEU A 63 11.05 7.16 14.77
CA LEU A 63 11.96 6.40 15.62
C LEU A 63 12.77 5.40 14.81
N ASP A 64 13.99 5.15 15.25
CA ASP A 64 14.83 4.06 14.76
C ASP A 64 14.42 2.69 15.35
N ASP A 65 15.14 1.63 14.98
CA ASP A 65 14.88 0.27 15.46
C ASP A 65 15.05 0.11 16.98
N GLY A 66 15.76 1.03 17.64
CA GLY A 66 15.94 1.10 19.08
C GLY A 66 14.90 1.93 19.81
N LEU A 67 13.86 2.42 19.11
CA LEU A 67 12.86 3.36 19.60
C LEU A 67 13.46 4.71 20.05
N LEU A 68 14.60 5.11 19.50
CA LEU A 68 15.20 6.42 19.73
C LEU A 68 14.75 7.39 18.61
N PRO A 69 14.56 8.68 18.96
CA PRO A 69 14.16 9.69 17.97
C PRO A 69 15.18 9.82 16.84
N ALA A 70 14.71 9.72 15.60
CA ALA A 70 15.53 9.94 14.42
C ALA A 70 15.92 11.42 14.32
N ALA A 71 17.16 11.66 13.83
CA ALA A 71 17.59 13.03 13.56
C ALA A 71 16.75 13.67 12.44
N GLN A 72 16.65 15.00 12.46
CA GLN A 72 15.95 15.75 11.42
C GLN A 72 16.49 15.41 10.01
N GLY A 73 15.59 15.19 9.07
CA GLY A 73 15.90 14.81 7.68
C GLY A 73 16.20 13.32 7.49
N VAL A 74 16.42 12.55 8.56
CA VAL A 74 16.64 11.10 8.48
C VAL A 74 15.29 10.38 8.43
N ALA A 75 15.13 9.47 7.46
CA ALA A 75 13.95 8.65 7.33
C ALA A 75 14.01 7.47 8.32
N ALA A 76 12.95 7.30 9.12
CA ALA A 76 12.77 6.19 10.03
C ALA A 76 11.28 5.85 10.17
N GLU A 77 10.94 4.84 10.97
CA GLU A 77 9.54 4.41 11.12
C GLU A 77 8.71 5.47 11.86
N LEU A 78 7.53 5.76 11.33
CA LEU A 78 6.54 6.64 11.96
C LEU A 78 5.73 5.85 12.98
N TYR A 79 5.68 6.38 14.21
CA TYR A 79 4.86 5.87 15.30
C TYR A 79 3.82 6.90 15.68
N LEU A 80 2.63 6.42 16.04
CA LEU A 80 1.49 7.26 16.41
C LEU A 80 1.08 6.99 17.85
N GLY A 81 0.77 8.05 18.60
CA GLY A 81 0.32 7.99 19.99
C GLY A 81 -0.89 8.88 20.26
N GLY A 82 -1.47 8.76 21.43
CA GLY A 82 -2.56 9.61 21.90
C GLY A 82 -3.92 8.92 21.95
N ILE A 83 -4.97 9.73 22.17
CA ILE A 83 -6.33 9.22 22.46
C ILE A 83 -7.02 8.55 21.26
N GLY A 84 -6.56 8.81 20.04
CA GLY A 84 -7.11 8.23 18.81
C GLY A 84 -6.69 6.77 18.56
N LEU A 85 -5.76 6.20 19.34
CA LEU A 85 -5.33 4.84 19.14
C LEU A 85 -6.43 3.82 19.43
N ALA A 86 -6.60 2.85 18.52
CA ALA A 86 -7.44 1.70 18.74
C ALA A 86 -6.95 0.86 19.94
N ARG A 87 -7.84 0.07 20.52
CA ARG A 87 -7.49 -0.86 21.60
C ARG A 87 -6.58 -1.99 21.12
N GLY A 88 -6.70 -2.36 19.86
CA GLY A 88 -5.98 -3.44 19.19
C GLY A 88 -6.86 -4.15 18.17
N TYR A 89 -6.39 -5.27 17.67
CA TYR A 89 -7.10 -6.11 16.70
C TYR A 89 -7.93 -7.17 17.43
N HIS A 90 -9.20 -7.30 17.02
CA HIS A 90 -10.12 -8.25 17.64
C HIS A 90 -9.62 -9.70 17.50
N GLN A 91 -9.53 -10.41 18.64
CA GLN A 91 -9.04 -11.80 18.73
C GLN A 91 -7.64 -12.05 18.11
N ARG A 92 -6.80 -11.02 18.02
CA ARG A 92 -5.44 -11.05 17.47
C ARG A 92 -4.45 -10.49 18.47
N ALA A 93 -4.30 -11.14 19.62
CA ALA A 93 -3.46 -10.64 20.72
C ALA A 93 -1.98 -10.49 20.31
N ALA A 94 -1.43 -11.47 19.57
CA ALA A 94 -0.04 -11.42 19.11
C ALA A 94 0.20 -10.23 18.17
N LEU A 95 -0.65 -10.05 17.15
CA LEU A 95 -0.56 -8.91 16.23
C LEU A 95 -0.77 -7.58 16.94
N THR A 96 -1.67 -7.55 17.94
CA THR A 96 -1.87 -6.35 18.76
C THR A 96 -0.60 -5.99 19.53
N ALA A 97 0.05 -6.97 20.18
CA ALA A 97 1.28 -6.73 20.91
C ALA A 97 2.45 -6.33 20.00
N GLU A 98 2.49 -6.84 18.76
CA GLU A 98 3.50 -6.46 17.76
C GLU A 98 3.34 -5.02 17.28
N ARG A 99 2.09 -4.57 17.06
CA ARG A 99 1.78 -3.28 16.43
C ARG A 99 1.52 -2.15 17.43
N PHE A 100 1.02 -2.45 18.61
CA PHE A 100 0.76 -1.48 19.68
C PHE A 100 1.75 -1.69 20.81
N VAL A 101 2.90 -1.01 20.70
CA VAL A 101 4.02 -1.13 21.64
C VAL A 101 3.91 -0.13 22.79
N PRO A 102 4.57 -0.34 23.96
CA PRO A 102 4.63 0.66 25.01
C PRO A 102 5.24 1.98 24.49
N ASP A 103 4.70 3.11 24.96
CA ASP A 103 5.22 4.45 24.68
C ASP A 103 6.40 4.75 25.62
N PRO A 104 7.66 4.80 25.14
CA PRO A 104 8.81 5.09 25.98
C PRO A 104 8.89 6.57 26.43
N PHE A 105 8.04 7.44 25.87
CA PHE A 105 7.99 8.87 26.16
C PHE A 105 6.83 9.23 27.11
N ASP A 106 6.05 8.24 27.56
CA ASP A 106 4.97 8.46 28.52
C ASP A 106 5.51 8.37 29.94
N GLU A 107 5.77 9.52 30.55
CA GLU A 107 6.28 9.63 31.90
C GLU A 107 5.31 9.09 32.98
N GLN A 108 4.00 9.04 32.68
CA GLN A 108 2.99 8.52 33.59
C GLN A 108 2.84 7.00 33.51
N GLY A 109 3.34 6.40 32.44
CA GLY A 109 3.24 4.98 32.16
C GLY A 109 1.86 4.53 31.68
N GLY A 110 1.85 3.46 30.89
CA GLY A 110 0.64 2.87 30.31
C GLY A 110 0.26 3.40 28.92
N GLY A 111 0.94 4.42 28.43
CA GLY A 111 0.81 4.90 27.06
C GLY A 111 1.27 3.86 26.04
N ARG A 112 0.72 3.94 24.84
CA ARG A 112 1.08 3.06 23.73
C ARG A 112 1.36 3.88 22.48
N LEU A 113 2.23 3.31 21.63
CA LEU A 113 2.48 3.77 20.28
C LEU A 113 2.00 2.71 19.29
N TYR A 114 1.39 3.13 18.20
CA TYR A 114 1.09 2.28 17.07
C TYR A 114 2.23 2.34 16.04
N ARG A 115 2.79 1.19 15.69
CA ARG A 115 3.81 1.00 14.64
C ARG A 115 3.14 0.99 13.29
N THR A 116 3.34 2.05 12.50
CA THR A 116 2.62 2.21 11.22
C THR A 116 3.17 1.35 10.09
N GLY A 117 4.47 1.02 10.14
CA GLY A 117 5.22 0.49 9.01
C GLY A 117 5.48 1.53 7.92
N ASP A 118 5.12 2.78 8.13
CA ASP A 118 5.41 3.90 7.23
C ASP A 118 6.75 4.53 7.59
N LEU A 119 7.54 4.85 6.57
CA LEU A 119 8.74 5.68 6.71
C LEU A 119 8.37 7.15 6.60
N ALA A 120 8.94 7.95 7.48
CA ALA A 120 8.76 9.38 7.49
C ALA A 120 10.05 10.09 7.91
N ARG A 121 10.13 11.39 7.70
CA ARG A 121 11.21 12.25 8.18
C ARG A 121 10.67 13.60 8.61
N TYR A 122 11.31 14.21 9.59
CA TYR A 122 11.01 15.58 9.98
C TYR A 122 11.69 16.56 9.00
N ARG A 123 10.92 17.52 8.49
CA ARG A 123 11.42 18.80 7.97
C ARG A 123 11.65 19.78 9.11
N ASP A 124 11.97 21.03 8.73
CA ASP A 124 12.01 22.14 9.67
C ASP A 124 10.68 22.27 10.42
N GLU A 125 10.76 22.80 11.65
CA GLU A 125 9.60 23.08 12.51
C GLU A 125 8.70 21.87 12.82
N GLY A 126 9.19 20.63 12.69
CA GLY A 126 8.43 19.41 13.02
C GLY A 126 7.36 19.02 12.00
N VAL A 127 7.43 19.55 10.79
CA VAL A 127 6.60 19.11 9.66
C VAL A 127 7.08 17.73 9.20
N ILE A 128 6.15 16.81 8.92
CA ILE A 128 6.44 15.44 8.56
C ILE A 128 6.26 15.21 7.07
N ASP A 129 7.30 14.67 6.43
CA ASP A 129 7.26 14.11 5.09
C ASP A 129 7.06 12.61 5.14
N TYR A 130 6.18 12.10 4.31
CA TYR A 130 6.05 10.68 4.04
C TYR A 130 7.17 10.21 3.11
N ALA A 131 7.84 9.11 3.45
CA ALA A 131 8.99 8.60 2.72
C ALA A 131 8.79 7.17 2.16
N GLY A 132 7.57 6.65 2.22
CA GLY A 132 7.25 5.30 1.73
C GLY A 132 6.89 4.33 2.84
N ARG A 133 7.02 3.02 2.57
CA ARG A 133 6.76 1.95 3.53
C ARG A 133 7.98 1.08 3.76
N ILE A 134 8.06 0.53 4.98
CA ILE A 134 9.06 -0.48 5.35
C ILE A 134 8.68 -1.84 4.79
N ASP A 135 7.39 -2.15 4.83
CA ASP A 135 6.81 -3.39 4.33
C ASP A 135 6.35 -3.27 2.86
N HIS A 136 5.82 -4.35 2.32
CA HIS A 136 5.29 -4.40 0.94
C HIS A 136 3.80 -4.07 0.84
N GLN A 137 3.20 -3.55 1.89
CA GLN A 137 1.81 -3.12 1.87
C GLN A 137 1.62 -1.98 0.88
N VAL A 138 0.57 -2.03 0.09
CA VAL A 138 0.27 -1.02 -0.92
C VAL A 138 -1.08 -0.37 -0.67
N LYS A 139 -1.23 0.85 -1.15
CA LYS A 139 -2.53 1.53 -1.19
C LYS A 139 -2.96 1.69 -2.65
N ILE A 140 -4.13 1.14 -2.99
CA ILE A 140 -4.71 1.22 -4.33
C ILE A 140 -6.14 1.72 -4.21
N ARG A 141 -6.42 2.90 -4.77
CA ARG A 141 -7.73 3.58 -4.68
C ARG A 141 -8.19 3.77 -3.23
N GLY A 142 -7.26 4.12 -2.34
CA GLY A 142 -7.51 4.30 -0.91
C GLY A 142 -7.67 3.00 -0.10
N LEU A 143 -7.65 1.83 -0.76
CA LEU A 143 -7.73 0.53 -0.08
C LEU A 143 -6.33 0.07 0.31
N ARG A 144 -6.17 -0.32 1.56
CA ARG A 144 -4.95 -0.87 2.13
C ARG A 144 -4.88 -2.36 1.84
N ILE A 145 -3.86 -2.81 1.12
CA ILE A 145 -3.73 -4.18 0.62
C ILE A 145 -2.43 -4.78 1.14
N GLU A 146 -2.56 -5.89 1.84
CA GLU A 146 -1.45 -6.74 2.27
C GLU A 146 -1.09 -7.70 1.13
N LEU A 147 0.00 -7.43 0.41
CA LEU A 147 0.42 -8.28 -0.71
C LEU A 147 0.71 -9.72 -0.25
N GLY A 148 1.27 -9.88 0.95
CA GLY A 148 1.56 -11.19 1.53
C GLY A 148 0.31 -12.06 1.79
N GLU A 149 -0.86 -11.45 2.03
CA GLU A 149 -2.12 -12.19 2.18
C GLU A 149 -2.56 -12.78 0.84
N ILE A 150 -2.38 -12.04 -0.25
CA ILE A 150 -2.66 -12.54 -1.60
C ILE A 150 -1.66 -13.63 -1.99
N GLU A 151 -0.36 -13.42 -1.69
CA GLU A 151 0.69 -14.42 -1.94
C GLU A 151 0.40 -15.72 -1.18
N ALA A 152 0.04 -15.64 0.10
CA ALA A 152 -0.32 -16.79 0.91
C ALA A 152 -1.53 -17.55 0.33
N SER A 153 -2.59 -16.84 -0.06
CA SER A 153 -3.76 -17.46 -0.66
C SER A 153 -3.44 -18.11 -2.03
N LEU A 154 -2.57 -17.50 -2.84
CA LEU A 154 -2.11 -18.11 -4.09
C LEU A 154 -1.33 -19.41 -3.87
N LEU A 155 -0.50 -19.47 -2.82
CA LEU A 155 0.28 -20.65 -2.46
C LEU A 155 -0.57 -21.81 -1.89
N GLU A 156 -1.82 -21.56 -1.48
CA GLU A 156 -2.77 -22.61 -1.10
C GLU A 156 -3.32 -23.38 -2.31
N HIS A 157 -3.12 -22.88 -3.53
CA HIS A 157 -3.56 -23.56 -4.74
C HIS A 157 -2.53 -24.60 -5.18
N ASP A 158 -2.93 -25.86 -5.34
CA ASP A 158 -2.04 -27.02 -5.59
C ASP A 158 -1.06 -26.82 -6.77
N SER A 159 -1.44 -26.06 -7.77
CA SER A 159 -0.60 -25.81 -8.96
C SER A 159 0.42 -24.69 -8.77
N VAL A 160 0.45 -23.98 -7.65
CA VAL A 160 1.33 -22.82 -7.42
C VAL A 160 2.46 -23.21 -6.47
N HIS A 161 3.71 -23.10 -6.94
CA HIS A 161 4.91 -23.36 -6.15
C HIS A 161 5.51 -22.11 -5.53
N GLU A 162 5.51 -21.01 -6.28
CA GLU A 162 5.98 -19.71 -5.80
C GLU A 162 5.02 -18.61 -6.28
N ALA A 163 4.77 -17.63 -5.42
CA ALA A 163 3.94 -16.49 -5.72
C ALA A 163 4.56 -15.20 -5.19
N VAL A 164 4.58 -14.18 -6.02
CA VAL A 164 4.97 -12.81 -5.66
C VAL A 164 3.96 -11.84 -6.24
N VAL A 165 3.45 -10.95 -5.41
CA VAL A 165 2.51 -9.91 -5.84
C VAL A 165 3.16 -8.54 -5.68
N ILE A 166 3.01 -7.69 -6.70
CA ILE A 166 3.45 -6.29 -6.66
C ILE A 166 2.35 -5.37 -7.18
N ASP A 167 2.45 -4.09 -6.84
CA ASP A 167 1.69 -3.05 -7.50
C ASP A 167 2.44 -2.57 -8.76
N ILE A 168 1.70 -2.29 -9.79
CA ILE A 168 2.20 -1.77 -11.06
C ILE A 168 1.35 -0.58 -11.50
N ASP A 169 1.95 0.32 -12.27
CA ASP A 169 1.21 1.42 -12.89
C ASP A 169 0.43 0.92 -14.10
N GLY A 170 -0.86 1.14 -14.10
CA GLY A 170 -1.76 0.82 -15.21
C GLY A 170 -2.46 2.07 -15.77
N PRO A 171 -3.23 1.93 -16.86
CA PRO A 171 -3.90 3.07 -17.52
C PRO A 171 -4.87 3.84 -16.63
N SER A 172 -5.44 3.16 -15.62
CA SER A 172 -6.44 3.72 -14.68
C SER A 172 -5.89 3.86 -13.26
N GLY A 173 -4.56 3.95 -13.09
CA GLY A 173 -3.87 4.00 -11.81
C GLY A 173 -3.24 2.65 -11.44
N LYS A 174 -2.82 2.52 -10.17
CA LYS A 174 -2.15 1.32 -9.67
C LYS A 174 -3.03 0.08 -9.76
N GLN A 175 -2.41 -1.05 -10.10
CA GLN A 175 -3.02 -2.37 -10.25
C GLN A 175 -2.13 -3.45 -9.61
N LEU A 176 -2.71 -4.59 -9.26
CA LEU A 176 -1.97 -5.74 -8.74
C LEU A 176 -1.55 -6.68 -9.88
N ALA A 177 -0.29 -7.13 -9.83
CA ALA A 177 0.26 -8.15 -10.70
C ALA A 177 0.83 -9.30 -9.85
N ALA A 178 0.38 -10.53 -10.11
CA ALA A 178 0.89 -11.75 -9.51
C ALA A 178 1.87 -12.43 -10.46
N TYR A 179 3.07 -12.72 -9.97
CA TYR A 179 4.10 -13.50 -10.65
C TYR A 179 4.14 -14.88 -10.00
N LEU A 180 4.10 -15.92 -10.79
CA LEU A 180 3.87 -17.28 -10.34
C LEU A 180 4.88 -18.24 -10.96
N VAL A 181 5.37 -19.18 -10.17
CA VAL A 181 5.99 -20.42 -10.65
C VAL A 181 4.97 -21.53 -10.41
N VAL A 182 4.57 -22.20 -11.48
CA VAL A 182 3.47 -23.18 -11.45
C VAL A 182 3.86 -24.49 -12.13
N GLU A 183 3.11 -25.57 -11.85
CA GLU A 183 3.21 -26.80 -12.61
C GLU A 183 2.89 -26.57 -14.08
N GLN A 184 3.65 -27.22 -14.98
CA GLN A 184 3.42 -27.10 -16.42
C GLN A 184 2.13 -27.81 -16.84
N GLY A 185 1.39 -27.20 -17.77
CA GLY A 185 0.23 -27.83 -18.44
C GLY A 185 -1.13 -27.58 -17.76
N VAL A 186 -1.25 -26.57 -16.92
CA VAL A 186 -2.55 -26.22 -16.31
C VAL A 186 -3.31 -25.30 -17.26
N ASP A 187 -4.26 -25.88 -18.01
CA ASP A 187 -5.20 -25.11 -18.83
C ASP A 187 -6.10 -24.25 -17.95
N HIS A 188 -6.41 -23.02 -18.38
CA HIS A 188 -7.28 -22.08 -17.66
C HIS A 188 -6.81 -21.66 -16.26
N LEU A 189 -5.51 -21.78 -15.95
CA LEU A 189 -4.93 -21.45 -14.65
C LEU A 189 -5.37 -20.08 -14.12
N ARG A 190 -5.40 -19.06 -14.97
CA ARG A 190 -5.79 -17.70 -14.58
C ARG A 190 -7.21 -17.63 -14.01
N ASP A 191 -8.15 -18.32 -14.61
CA ASP A 191 -9.56 -18.30 -14.18
C ASP A 191 -9.74 -19.14 -12.91
N ALA A 192 -9.00 -20.26 -12.80
CA ALA A 192 -8.95 -21.08 -11.60
C ALA A 192 -8.41 -20.28 -10.40
N LEU A 193 -7.25 -19.59 -10.57
CA LEU A 193 -6.65 -18.76 -9.52
C LEU A 193 -7.55 -17.58 -9.13
N LYS A 194 -8.21 -16.93 -10.08
CA LYS A 194 -9.18 -15.88 -9.77
C LYS A 194 -10.36 -16.39 -8.94
N THR A 195 -10.88 -17.57 -9.29
CA THR A 195 -11.97 -18.19 -8.55
C THR A 195 -11.51 -18.57 -7.14
N HIS A 196 -10.31 -19.15 -7.03
CA HIS A 196 -9.71 -19.50 -5.75
C HIS A 196 -9.55 -18.27 -4.84
N LEU A 197 -8.94 -17.19 -5.34
CA LEU A 197 -8.77 -15.95 -4.57
C LEU A 197 -10.10 -15.31 -4.15
N LYS A 198 -11.09 -15.27 -5.03
CA LYS A 198 -12.42 -14.72 -4.74
C LYS A 198 -13.21 -15.49 -3.68
N ALA A 199 -12.84 -16.73 -3.40
CA ALA A 199 -13.46 -17.51 -2.34
C ALA A 199 -13.06 -17.03 -0.94
N SER A 200 -11.87 -16.44 -0.79
CA SER A 200 -11.29 -16.01 0.49
C SER A 200 -11.00 -14.53 0.60
N LEU A 201 -10.75 -13.84 -0.53
CA LEU A 201 -10.34 -12.45 -0.56
C LEU A 201 -11.39 -11.54 -1.24
N PRO A 202 -11.46 -10.26 -0.84
CA PRO A 202 -12.29 -9.27 -1.52
C PRO A 202 -11.84 -9.04 -2.98
N ASP A 203 -12.75 -8.65 -3.85
CA ASP A 203 -12.49 -8.43 -5.28
C ASP A 203 -11.33 -7.46 -5.56
N TYR A 204 -11.13 -6.44 -4.73
CA TYR A 204 -10.06 -5.46 -4.89
C TYR A 204 -8.66 -6.01 -4.58
N MET A 205 -8.55 -7.16 -3.91
CA MET A 205 -7.30 -7.88 -3.65
C MET A 205 -6.97 -8.90 -4.74
N VAL A 206 -7.87 -9.15 -5.69
CA VAL A 206 -7.62 -10.10 -6.79
C VAL A 206 -6.76 -9.44 -7.86
N PRO A 207 -5.55 -9.98 -8.17
CA PRO A 207 -4.67 -9.41 -9.17
C PRO A 207 -5.32 -9.30 -10.54
N THR A 208 -5.02 -8.19 -11.24
CA THR A 208 -5.47 -7.99 -12.62
C THR A 208 -4.63 -8.82 -13.59
N HIS A 209 -3.35 -8.99 -13.26
CA HIS A 209 -2.36 -9.69 -14.08
C HIS A 209 -1.85 -10.94 -13.36
N PHE A 210 -1.76 -12.05 -14.08
CA PHE A 210 -1.13 -13.29 -13.62
C PHE A 210 -0.05 -13.65 -14.66
N ILE A 211 1.21 -13.59 -14.24
CA ILE A 211 2.37 -13.81 -15.09
C ILE A 211 3.08 -15.09 -14.62
N VAL A 212 3.13 -16.09 -15.47
CA VAL A 212 3.85 -17.33 -15.18
C VAL A 212 5.31 -17.17 -15.57
N LEU A 213 6.18 -17.56 -14.66
CA LEU A 213 7.63 -17.58 -14.85
C LEU A 213 8.16 -18.99 -14.67
N ASP A 214 9.25 -19.33 -15.36
CA ASP A 214 9.95 -20.60 -15.14
C ASP A 214 10.62 -20.63 -13.75
N ARG A 215 11.05 -19.47 -13.28
CA ARG A 215 11.64 -19.25 -11.93
C ARG A 215 11.56 -17.80 -11.51
N MET A 216 11.52 -17.54 -10.20
CA MET A 216 11.64 -16.18 -9.69
C MET A 216 13.03 -15.59 -9.93
N PRO A 217 13.15 -14.30 -10.35
CA PRO A 217 14.43 -13.64 -10.47
C PRO A 217 15.05 -13.39 -9.09
N LEU A 218 16.31 -13.77 -8.94
CA LEU A 218 17.06 -13.60 -7.69
C LEU A 218 18.19 -12.60 -7.89
N SER A 219 18.44 -11.78 -6.88
CA SER A 219 19.62 -10.92 -6.78
C SER A 219 20.91 -11.74 -6.54
N ALA A 220 22.07 -11.12 -6.66
CA ALA A 220 23.37 -11.75 -6.38
C ALA A 220 23.45 -12.39 -4.97
N ASN A 221 22.65 -11.91 -4.01
CA ASN A 221 22.59 -12.43 -2.65
C ASN A 221 21.49 -13.50 -2.44
N GLY A 222 20.90 -14.02 -3.52
CA GLY A 222 19.87 -15.07 -3.46
C GLY A 222 18.50 -14.58 -2.96
N LYS A 223 18.27 -13.27 -2.83
CA LYS A 223 16.98 -12.69 -2.48
C LYS A 223 16.18 -12.36 -3.75
N LEU A 224 14.85 -12.39 -3.66
CA LEU A 224 13.96 -11.99 -4.75
C LEU A 224 14.33 -10.59 -5.28
N ASP A 225 14.58 -10.49 -6.57
CA ASP A 225 14.78 -9.21 -7.28
C ASP A 225 13.47 -8.73 -7.92
N ARG A 226 12.69 -7.96 -7.17
CA ARG A 226 11.42 -7.40 -7.66
C ARG A 226 11.60 -6.47 -8.86
N LYS A 227 12.78 -5.85 -9.04
CA LYS A 227 13.06 -4.95 -10.16
C LYS A 227 13.30 -5.70 -11.47
N ALA A 228 13.74 -6.95 -11.38
CA ALA A 228 13.95 -7.82 -12.52
C ALA A 228 12.68 -8.56 -12.99
N LEU A 229 11.55 -8.39 -12.30
CA LEU A 229 10.27 -8.96 -12.74
C LEU A 229 9.85 -8.31 -14.07
N PRO A 230 9.41 -9.12 -15.07
CA PRO A 230 9.01 -8.60 -16.38
C PRO A 230 7.74 -7.74 -16.24
N LYS A 231 7.65 -6.67 -17.02
CA LYS A 231 6.41 -5.90 -17.09
C LYS A 231 5.31 -6.76 -17.72
N PRO A 232 4.07 -6.70 -17.21
CA PRO A 232 2.96 -7.39 -17.84
C PRO A 232 2.81 -6.93 -19.29
N ASP A 233 2.74 -7.90 -20.22
CA ASP A 233 2.54 -7.59 -21.63
C ASP A 233 1.13 -7.04 -21.86
N ALA A 234 1.00 -5.92 -22.56
CA ALA A 234 -0.29 -5.34 -22.92
C ALA A 234 -1.16 -6.31 -23.74
N GLY A 235 -0.54 -7.28 -24.43
CA GLY A 235 -1.23 -8.34 -25.19
C GLY A 235 -1.93 -9.37 -24.30
N GLN A 236 -1.49 -9.59 -23.07
CA GLN A 236 -2.17 -10.49 -22.12
C GLN A 236 -3.43 -9.86 -21.49
N LEU A 237 -3.63 -8.57 -21.64
CA LEU A 237 -4.84 -7.84 -21.25
C LEU A 237 -6.01 -8.04 -22.20
N GLN A 238 -5.75 -8.40 -23.46
CA GLN A 238 -6.81 -8.69 -24.40
C GLN A 238 -7.42 -10.04 -24.02
N ARG A 239 -8.65 -10.02 -23.47
CA ARG A 239 -9.58 -11.14 -23.69
C ARG A 239 -9.42 -11.48 -25.17
N GLN A 240 -9.15 -12.76 -25.49
CA GLN A 240 -9.31 -13.19 -26.87
C GLN A 240 -10.66 -12.63 -27.34
N TYR A 241 -10.60 -11.66 -28.25
CA TYR A 241 -11.79 -11.14 -28.87
C TYR A 241 -12.42 -12.31 -29.60
N VAL A 242 -13.44 -12.88 -29.04
CA VAL A 242 -14.29 -13.86 -29.71
C VAL A 242 -15.19 -13.04 -30.60
N ALA A 243 -14.89 -13.06 -31.91
CA ALA A 243 -15.73 -12.38 -32.86
C ALA A 243 -17.17 -12.92 -32.75
N PRO A 244 -18.19 -12.06 -32.81
CA PRO A 244 -19.58 -12.49 -32.73
C PRO A 244 -19.86 -13.53 -33.83
N VAL A 245 -20.35 -14.71 -33.43
CA VAL A 245 -20.59 -15.85 -34.31
C VAL A 245 -22.00 -15.82 -34.86
N SER A 246 -22.96 -15.34 -34.06
CA SER A 246 -24.37 -15.27 -34.46
C SER A 246 -24.75 -13.87 -34.99
N ASP A 247 -25.79 -13.81 -35.83
CA ASP A 247 -26.30 -12.55 -36.37
C ASP A 247 -26.86 -11.62 -35.29
N GLN A 248 -27.36 -12.16 -34.17
CA GLN A 248 -27.77 -11.40 -33.01
C GLN A 248 -26.60 -10.75 -32.24
N GLU A 249 -25.49 -11.48 -32.11
CA GLU A 249 -24.28 -10.94 -31.52
C GLU A 249 -23.63 -9.85 -32.38
N ARG A 250 -23.71 -9.99 -33.73
CA ARG A 250 -23.20 -8.98 -34.67
C ARG A 250 -24.03 -7.71 -34.71
N GLN A 251 -25.31 -7.76 -34.33
CA GLN A 251 -26.18 -6.58 -34.21
C GLN A 251 -26.01 -5.83 -32.88
N MET A 252 -25.40 -6.46 -31.85
CA MET A 252 -25.18 -5.88 -30.52
C MET A 252 -23.73 -5.45 -30.28
N ALA A 253 -22.78 -5.78 -31.20
CA ALA A 253 -21.37 -5.41 -31.13
C ALA A 253 -21.09 -4.14 -31.95
#